data_014f8ad45d1ce524239eecad40efc3a2
#
_entry.id   014f8ad45d1ce524239eecad40efc3a2
#
_cell.length_a   1.000
_cell.length_b   1.000
_cell.length_c   1.000
_cell.angle_alpha   90.00
_cell.angle_beta   90.00
_cell.angle_gamma   90.00
#
_symmetry.space_group_name_H-M   'P 1'
#
loop_
_entity.id
_entity.type
_entity.pdbx_description
1 polymer ?
#
loop_
_entity_poly.entity_id
_entity_poly.type
_entity_poly.pdbx_seq_one_letter_code
_entity_poly.pdbx_strand_id
1 'polypeptide(L)'
;MFFTTSADLLATVRYVCRWLALSALLGALAGTASALFLIALDWATGTRVSHPWLLWGLPATGFATGWIYHRFGQSVARGNNLLIDEIHDPKALVPKRMAPLVLVATVVTHLFGGSAGREGTAVQMGGALADRITHVFRLDREHRRVLLMGGIAAGFASVFGTPLAGAVFGLEVLAIGRVRYDALLTCVASAIVADVVCRAWGVHHTAYAIPFVPAVSATGLAVTVVAGIAFGVVGRLFAYATHALTAWFRRVVRYAPLQPVLGGLLVAAAATVLNVPQYLGLGIPTIEAAFHGPLPLYDFAGKFAFTVVTLASGFKGGEVTPLFYIGATLGNALGQVLALPVPVLAGLGFVAVFAGAANTPIASTIMAIELFGADIGVYAIVACVVAYLFSGHAGIYRAQRVAVGKGAQAEVE
;
A
#
# COMPACT_ATOMS: atom_id res chain seq x y z
N MET A 1 -4.45 29.63 23.58
CA MET A 1 -5.60 30.52 23.46
C MET A 1 -6.78 29.78 24.04
N PHE A 2 -7.20 30.10 25.29
CA PHE A 2 -8.33 29.44 25.93
C PHE A 2 -9.62 29.93 25.30
N PHE A 3 -10.66 29.09 25.23
CA PHE A 3 -12.00 29.49 24.78
C PHE A 3 -12.44 30.70 25.57
N THR A 4 -12.57 31.83 24.90
CA THR A 4 -12.87 33.11 25.57
C THR A 4 -14.37 33.34 25.76
N THR A 5 -15.21 32.58 25.03
CA THR A 5 -16.66 32.69 25.09
C THR A 5 -17.41 31.37 24.88
N SER A 6 -18.63 31.25 25.35
CA SER A 6 -19.54 30.13 25.07
C SER A 6 -19.84 29.97 23.56
N ALA A 7 -19.72 31.05 22.79
CA ALA A 7 -19.86 31.04 21.33
C ALA A 7 -18.74 30.30 20.65
N ASP A 8 -17.48 30.47 21.12
CA ASP A 8 -16.31 29.77 20.59
C ASP A 8 -16.39 28.26 20.80
N LEU A 9 -16.85 27.84 21.98
CA LEU A 9 -17.07 26.43 22.29
C LEU A 9 -18.15 25.83 21.37
N LEU A 10 -19.27 26.51 21.17
CA LEU A 10 -20.34 26.03 20.31
C LEU A 10 -19.90 25.94 18.84
N ALA A 11 -19.09 26.87 18.34
CA ALA A 11 -18.51 26.82 17.00
C ALA A 11 -17.58 25.63 16.83
N THR A 12 -16.72 25.34 17.81
CA THR A 12 -15.83 24.19 17.84
C THR A 12 -16.63 22.88 17.86
N VAL A 13 -17.65 22.76 18.70
CA VAL A 13 -18.50 21.56 18.75
C VAL A 13 -19.19 21.32 17.40
N ARG A 14 -19.75 22.37 16.78
CA ARG A 14 -20.35 22.24 15.42
C ARG A 14 -19.34 21.77 14.37
N TYR A 15 -18.14 22.33 14.41
CA TYR A 15 -17.06 21.93 13.52
C TYR A 15 -16.72 20.44 13.69
N VAL A 16 -16.48 20.00 14.94
CA VAL A 16 -16.15 18.61 15.24
C VAL A 16 -17.27 17.66 14.84
N CYS A 17 -18.52 17.97 15.21
CA CYS A 17 -19.68 17.14 14.84
C CYS A 17 -19.84 17.00 13.32
N ARG A 18 -19.68 18.11 12.57
CA ARG A 18 -19.73 18.08 11.10
C ARG A 18 -18.66 17.16 10.52
N TRP A 19 -17.41 17.31 10.99
CA TRP A 19 -16.29 16.51 10.48
C TRP A 19 -16.41 15.04 10.87
N LEU A 20 -16.86 14.73 12.07
CA LEU A 20 -17.13 13.34 12.48
C LEU A 20 -18.23 12.71 11.62
N ALA A 21 -19.32 13.43 11.32
CA ALA A 21 -20.38 12.92 10.47
C ALA A 21 -19.90 12.64 9.02
N LEU A 22 -19.14 13.58 8.43
CA LEU A 22 -18.56 13.38 7.09
C LEU A 22 -17.55 12.22 7.07
N SER A 23 -16.72 12.13 8.10
CA SER A 23 -15.73 11.05 8.24
C SER A 23 -16.37 9.68 8.46
N ALA A 24 -17.43 9.61 9.25
CA ALA A 24 -18.21 8.39 9.46
C ALA A 24 -18.88 7.93 8.17
N LEU A 25 -19.51 8.85 7.42
CA LEU A 25 -20.08 8.54 6.11
C LEU A 25 -19.01 8.02 5.13
N LEU A 26 -17.87 8.70 5.06
CA LEU A 26 -16.75 8.29 4.22
C LEU A 26 -16.20 6.91 4.64
N GLY A 27 -15.98 6.72 5.94
CA GLY A 27 -15.50 5.46 6.49
C GLY A 27 -16.46 4.30 6.20
N ALA A 28 -17.76 4.51 6.37
CA ALA A 28 -18.78 3.50 6.07
C ALA A 28 -18.80 3.10 4.59
N LEU A 29 -18.73 4.06 3.68
CA LEU A 29 -18.68 3.80 2.24
C LEU A 29 -17.38 3.13 1.82
N ALA A 30 -16.22 3.61 2.31
CA ALA A 30 -14.92 3.04 2.01
C ALA A 30 -14.77 1.63 2.60
N GLY A 31 -15.20 1.42 3.86
CA GLY A 31 -15.18 0.10 4.50
C GLY A 31 -16.04 -0.93 3.78
N THR A 32 -17.26 -0.54 3.37
CA THR A 32 -18.14 -1.39 2.55
C THR A 32 -17.51 -1.71 1.19
N ALA A 33 -16.96 -0.71 0.49
CA ALA A 33 -16.29 -0.93 -0.80
C ALA A 33 -15.08 -1.86 -0.65
N SER A 34 -14.29 -1.70 0.41
CA SER A 34 -13.16 -2.57 0.72
C SER A 34 -13.60 -3.99 1.07
N ALA A 35 -14.67 -4.17 1.82
CA ALA A 35 -15.21 -5.49 2.15
C ALA A 35 -15.64 -6.25 0.89
N LEU A 36 -16.42 -5.62 0.03
CA LEU A 36 -16.82 -6.20 -1.25
C LEU A 36 -15.62 -6.55 -2.14
N PHE A 37 -14.62 -5.70 -2.15
CA PHE A 37 -13.37 -5.93 -2.88
C PHE A 37 -12.59 -7.12 -2.31
N LEU A 38 -12.43 -7.22 -0.99
CA LEU A 38 -11.72 -8.33 -0.34
C LEU A 38 -12.43 -9.67 -0.54
N ILE A 39 -13.76 -9.71 -0.43
CA ILE A 39 -14.56 -10.90 -0.74
C ILE A 39 -14.37 -11.33 -2.20
N ALA A 40 -14.38 -10.37 -3.14
CA ALA A 40 -14.14 -10.67 -4.55
C ALA A 40 -12.70 -11.17 -4.81
N LEU A 41 -11.71 -10.66 -4.08
CA LEU A 41 -10.32 -11.13 -4.18
C LEU A 41 -10.13 -12.53 -3.61
N ASP A 42 -10.78 -12.85 -2.50
CA ASP A 42 -10.74 -14.20 -1.92
C ASP A 42 -11.34 -15.21 -2.87
N TRP A 43 -12.51 -14.88 -3.46
CA TRP A 43 -13.12 -15.70 -4.51
C TRP A 43 -12.18 -15.87 -5.71
N ALA A 44 -11.57 -14.79 -6.20
CA ALA A 44 -10.66 -14.82 -7.34
C ALA A 44 -9.41 -15.68 -7.06
N THR A 45 -8.84 -15.52 -5.87
CA THR A 45 -7.67 -16.29 -5.43
C THR A 45 -8.00 -17.77 -5.26
N GLY A 46 -9.11 -18.11 -4.60
CA GLY A 46 -9.57 -19.48 -4.42
C GLY A 46 -9.86 -20.16 -5.76
N THR A 47 -10.52 -19.45 -6.68
CA THR A 47 -10.80 -19.94 -8.05
C THR A 47 -9.51 -20.21 -8.82
N ARG A 48 -8.53 -19.30 -8.75
CA ARG A 48 -7.22 -19.50 -9.41
C ARG A 48 -6.47 -20.71 -8.84
N VAL A 49 -6.47 -20.87 -7.51
CA VAL A 49 -5.79 -22.01 -6.86
C VAL A 49 -6.43 -23.34 -7.27
N SER A 50 -7.76 -23.38 -7.36
CA SER A 50 -8.51 -24.56 -7.81
C SER A 50 -8.38 -24.83 -9.31
N HIS A 51 -8.03 -23.80 -10.12
CA HIS A 51 -7.94 -23.88 -11.56
C HIS A 51 -6.62 -23.27 -12.07
N PRO A 52 -5.48 -23.96 -11.89
CA PRO A 52 -4.15 -23.40 -12.24
C PRO A 52 -4.01 -23.01 -13.72
N TRP A 53 -4.78 -23.60 -14.62
CA TRP A 53 -4.79 -23.28 -16.05
C TRP A 53 -5.23 -21.82 -16.35
N LEU A 54 -5.96 -21.17 -15.42
CA LEU A 54 -6.35 -19.76 -15.54
C LEU A 54 -5.15 -18.83 -15.72
N LEU A 55 -3.96 -19.22 -15.23
CA LEU A 55 -2.73 -18.45 -15.40
C LEU A 55 -2.44 -18.14 -16.88
N TRP A 56 -2.74 -19.07 -17.80
CA TRP A 56 -2.54 -18.87 -19.23
C TRP A 56 -3.56 -17.90 -19.86
N GLY A 57 -4.62 -17.54 -19.15
CA GLY A 57 -5.53 -16.45 -19.49
C GLY A 57 -5.00 -15.05 -19.15
N LEU A 58 -3.90 -14.95 -18.38
CA LEU A 58 -3.33 -13.67 -17.95
C LEU A 58 -3.01 -12.72 -19.13
N PRO A 59 -2.40 -13.16 -20.24
CA PRO A 59 -2.14 -12.31 -21.39
C PRO A 59 -3.43 -11.74 -22.04
N ALA A 60 -4.44 -12.58 -22.22
CA ALA A 60 -5.71 -12.18 -22.83
C ALA A 60 -6.47 -11.16 -21.97
N THR A 61 -6.53 -11.40 -20.66
CA THR A 61 -7.17 -10.48 -19.72
C THR A 61 -6.34 -9.22 -19.51
N GLY A 62 -5.03 -9.31 -19.64
CA GLY A 62 -4.12 -8.17 -19.72
C GLY A 62 -4.44 -7.27 -20.91
N PHE A 63 -4.67 -7.85 -22.09
CA PHE A 63 -5.14 -7.09 -23.25
C PHE A 63 -6.48 -6.41 -22.99
N ALA A 64 -7.47 -7.16 -22.48
CA ALA A 64 -8.81 -6.63 -22.23
C ALA A 64 -8.79 -5.46 -21.24
N THR A 65 -8.11 -5.62 -20.11
CA THR A 65 -7.97 -4.55 -19.10
C THR A 65 -7.17 -3.37 -19.63
N GLY A 66 -6.07 -3.62 -20.34
CA GLY A 66 -5.27 -2.59 -20.98
C GLY A 66 -6.07 -1.79 -22.02
N TRP A 67 -6.92 -2.46 -22.82
CA TRP A 67 -7.79 -1.83 -23.81
C TRP A 67 -8.90 -0.98 -23.14
N ILE A 68 -9.52 -1.50 -22.08
CA ILE A 68 -10.52 -0.75 -21.28
C ILE A 68 -9.89 0.54 -20.73
N TYR A 69 -8.69 0.45 -20.14
CA TYR A 69 -7.99 1.62 -19.64
C TYR A 69 -7.55 2.57 -20.75
N HIS A 70 -7.12 2.05 -21.89
CA HIS A 70 -6.77 2.88 -23.07
C HIS A 70 -7.98 3.65 -23.60
N ARG A 71 -9.16 3.02 -23.64
CA ARG A 71 -10.38 3.63 -24.22
C ARG A 71 -11.16 4.49 -23.22
N PHE A 72 -11.24 4.07 -21.98
CA PHE A 72 -12.11 4.66 -20.97
C PHE A 72 -11.39 5.12 -19.70
N GLY A 73 -10.17 4.64 -19.42
CA GLY A 73 -9.47 4.81 -18.16
C GLY A 73 -8.30 5.79 -18.18
N GLN A 74 -8.04 6.51 -19.28
CA GLN A 74 -6.86 7.39 -19.38
C GLN A 74 -6.79 8.43 -18.26
N SER A 75 -7.92 9.04 -17.90
CA SER A 75 -8.01 10.05 -16.82
C SER A 75 -7.75 9.50 -15.41
N VAL A 76 -7.82 8.18 -15.21
CA VAL A 76 -7.59 7.51 -13.92
C VAL A 76 -6.40 6.57 -13.94
N ALA A 77 -5.68 6.50 -15.06
CA ALA A 77 -4.55 5.59 -15.24
C ALA A 77 -3.39 5.84 -14.26
N ARG A 78 -3.28 7.07 -13.73
CA ARG A 78 -2.25 7.48 -12.76
C ARG A 78 -2.49 6.93 -11.35
N GLY A 79 -3.68 6.38 -11.06
CA GLY A 79 -3.99 5.72 -9.79
C GLY A 79 -3.76 6.61 -8.58
N ASN A 80 -3.03 6.11 -7.59
CA ASN A 80 -2.73 6.85 -6.34
C ASN A 80 -2.04 8.19 -6.60
N ASN A 81 -1.22 8.30 -7.63
CA ASN A 81 -0.56 9.56 -7.99
C ASN A 81 -1.57 10.66 -8.39
N LEU A 82 -2.72 10.29 -8.97
CA LEU A 82 -3.78 11.26 -9.26
C LEU A 82 -4.36 11.84 -7.96
N LEU A 83 -4.60 11.00 -6.94
CA LEU A 83 -5.13 11.46 -5.66
C LEU A 83 -4.15 12.38 -4.94
N ILE A 84 -2.87 12.02 -4.91
CA ILE A 84 -1.82 12.84 -4.29
C ILE A 84 -1.71 14.20 -4.98
N ASP A 85 -1.73 14.24 -6.32
CA ASP A 85 -1.72 15.50 -7.06
C ASP A 85 -2.94 16.37 -6.77
N GLU A 86 -4.15 15.77 -6.72
CA GLU A 86 -5.38 16.50 -6.43
C GLU A 86 -5.44 17.03 -4.99
N ILE A 87 -4.74 16.39 -4.05
CA ILE A 87 -4.58 16.91 -2.68
C ILE A 87 -3.62 18.09 -2.65
N HIS A 88 -2.53 18.03 -3.41
CA HIS A 88 -1.54 19.11 -3.45
C HIS A 88 -2.01 20.31 -4.26
N ASP A 89 -2.60 20.05 -5.42
CA ASP A 89 -3.01 21.07 -6.39
C ASP A 89 -4.35 20.66 -7.03
N PRO A 90 -5.47 21.00 -6.38
CA PRO A 90 -6.80 20.62 -6.84
C PRO A 90 -7.13 21.26 -8.20
N LYS A 91 -7.14 20.46 -9.27
CA LYS A 91 -7.41 20.93 -10.65
C LYS A 91 -8.73 20.42 -11.19
N ALA A 92 -9.06 19.16 -10.92
CA ALA A 92 -10.22 18.50 -11.48
C ALA A 92 -10.86 17.55 -10.48
N LEU A 93 -12.11 17.14 -10.74
CA LEU A 93 -12.76 16.08 -9.96
C LEU A 93 -12.13 14.73 -10.28
N VAL A 94 -11.99 13.88 -9.27
CA VAL A 94 -11.61 12.48 -9.46
C VAL A 94 -12.73 11.78 -10.22
N PRO A 95 -12.45 11.19 -11.41
CA PRO A 95 -13.50 10.58 -12.22
C PRO A 95 -14.19 9.42 -11.50
N LYS A 96 -15.53 9.40 -11.50
CA LYS A 96 -16.35 8.36 -10.84
C LYS A 96 -15.99 6.94 -11.23
N ARG A 97 -15.52 6.74 -12.46
CA ARG A 97 -15.08 5.44 -13.02
C ARG A 97 -13.81 4.90 -12.36
N MET A 98 -13.09 5.68 -11.55
CA MET A 98 -11.84 5.24 -10.91
C MET A 98 -12.07 4.02 -10.01
N ALA A 99 -13.03 4.10 -9.09
CA ALA A 99 -13.31 3.02 -8.16
C ALA A 99 -13.74 1.69 -8.85
N PRO A 100 -14.76 1.66 -9.72
CA PRO A 100 -15.17 0.41 -10.36
C PRO A 100 -14.10 -0.14 -11.33
N LEU A 101 -13.38 0.73 -12.07
CA LEU A 101 -12.35 0.27 -12.99
C LEU A 101 -11.17 -0.37 -12.27
N VAL A 102 -10.67 0.25 -11.19
CA VAL A 102 -9.54 -0.31 -10.46
C VAL A 102 -9.93 -1.58 -9.71
N LEU A 103 -11.14 -1.64 -9.13
CA LEU A 103 -11.67 -2.83 -8.47
C LEU A 103 -11.70 -4.03 -9.43
N VAL A 104 -12.44 -3.89 -10.54
CA VAL A 104 -12.59 -4.98 -11.51
C VAL A 104 -11.25 -5.40 -12.10
N ALA A 105 -10.42 -4.44 -12.50
CA ALA A 105 -9.11 -4.74 -13.09
C ALA A 105 -8.17 -5.45 -12.10
N THR A 106 -8.21 -5.09 -10.80
CA THR A 106 -7.41 -5.77 -9.78
C THR A 106 -7.91 -7.18 -9.50
N VAL A 107 -9.23 -7.38 -9.37
CA VAL A 107 -9.82 -8.72 -9.20
C VAL A 107 -9.46 -9.63 -10.37
N VAL A 108 -9.57 -9.13 -11.62
CA VAL A 108 -9.18 -9.86 -12.82
C VAL A 108 -7.67 -10.19 -12.82
N THR A 109 -6.81 -9.23 -12.43
CA THR A 109 -5.37 -9.49 -12.31
C THR A 109 -5.08 -10.66 -11.37
N HIS A 110 -5.76 -10.73 -10.21
CA HIS A 110 -5.57 -11.80 -9.23
C HIS A 110 -6.16 -13.13 -9.67
N LEU A 111 -7.34 -13.11 -10.30
CA LEU A 111 -8.01 -14.31 -10.84
C LEU A 111 -7.12 -15.05 -11.84
N PHE A 112 -6.35 -14.30 -12.64
CA PHE A 112 -5.44 -14.87 -13.64
C PHE A 112 -3.97 -14.91 -13.18
N GLY A 113 -3.69 -14.68 -11.89
CA GLY A 113 -2.38 -14.94 -11.30
C GLY A 113 -1.34 -13.83 -11.43
N GLY A 114 -1.73 -12.61 -11.81
CA GLY A 114 -0.81 -11.46 -11.78
C GLY A 114 -0.29 -11.20 -10.37
N SER A 115 1.01 -10.98 -10.23
CA SER A 115 1.68 -10.70 -8.95
C SER A 115 1.49 -9.24 -8.56
N ALA A 116 0.49 -8.97 -7.71
CA ALA A 116 0.14 -7.61 -7.29
C ALA A 116 -0.50 -7.60 -5.89
N GLY A 117 -0.59 -6.42 -5.29
CA GLY A 117 -1.27 -6.17 -4.02
C GLY A 117 -2.70 -5.64 -4.21
N ARG A 118 -3.32 -5.32 -3.10
CA ARG A 118 -4.74 -4.91 -3.01
C ARG A 118 -4.93 -3.48 -2.46
N GLU A 119 -3.98 -2.98 -1.70
CA GLU A 119 -4.10 -1.74 -0.91
C GLU A 119 -4.20 -0.49 -1.79
N GLY A 120 -3.38 -0.41 -2.84
CA GLY A 120 -3.44 0.70 -3.79
C GLY A 120 -4.82 0.83 -4.44
N THR A 121 -5.52 -0.28 -4.64
CA THR A 121 -6.91 -0.31 -5.14
C THR A 121 -7.87 0.26 -4.12
N ALA A 122 -7.78 -0.16 -2.86
CA ALA A 122 -8.65 0.35 -1.79
C ALA A 122 -8.43 1.84 -1.52
N VAL A 123 -7.19 2.31 -1.53
CA VAL A 123 -6.85 3.73 -1.44
C VAL A 123 -7.47 4.52 -2.58
N GLN A 124 -7.42 4.02 -3.81
CA GLN A 124 -8.07 4.67 -4.97
C GLN A 124 -9.59 4.71 -4.83
N MET A 125 -10.21 3.64 -4.34
CA MET A 125 -11.64 3.61 -4.07
C MET A 125 -12.03 4.60 -2.97
N GLY A 126 -11.32 4.60 -1.85
CA GLY A 126 -11.54 5.53 -0.75
C GLY A 126 -11.41 7.00 -1.18
N GLY A 127 -10.36 7.34 -1.92
CA GLY A 127 -10.16 8.68 -2.49
C GLY A 127 -11.26 9.09 -3.47
N ALA A 128 -11.69 8.19 -4.35
CA ALA A 128 -12.78 8.46 -5.29
C ALA A 128 -14.14 8.67 -4.58
N LEU A 129 -14.40 7.92 -3.50
CA LEU A 129 -15.59 8.09 -2.66
C LEU A 129 -15.54 9.42 -1.89
N ALA A 130 -14.38 9.77 -1.33
CA ALA A 130 -14.15 11.04 -0.66
C ALA A 130 -14.45 12.21 -1.60
N ASP A 131 -13.91 12.19 -2.82
CA ASP A 131 -14.16 13.25 -3.81
C ASP A 131 -15.64 13.34 -4.17
N ARG A 132 -16.34 12.21 -4.21
CA ARG A 132 -17.78 12.19 -4.47
C ARG A 132 -18.58 12.87 -3.35
N ILE A 133 -18.22 12.61 -2.09
CA ILE A 133 -18.84 13.26 -0.92
C ILE A 133 -18.61 14.77 -0.99
N THR A 134 -17.38 15.22 -1.29
CA THR A 134 -17.08 16.65 -1.40
C THR A 134 -17.95 17.35 -2.43
N HIS A 135 -18.19 16.69 -3.55
CA HIS A 135 -19.05 17.24 -4.61
C HIS A 135 -20.53 17.31 -4.20
N VAL A 136 -21.06 16.25 -3.55
CA VAL A 136 -22.46 16.20 -3.09
C VAL A 136 -22.72 17.28 -2.03
N PHE A 137 -21.79 17.45 -1.09
CA PHE A 137 -21.92 18.45 -0.01
C PHE A 137 -21.34 19.82 -0.37
N ARG A 138 -20.89 20.02 -1.62
CA ARG A 138 -20.35 21.28 -2.15
C ARG A 138 -19.25 21.87 -1.25
N LEU A 139 -18.32 21.02 -0.81
CA LEU A 139 -17.20 21.43 0.03
C LEU A 139 -16.20 22.27 -0.80
N ASP A 140 -15.59 23.26 -0.15
CA ASP A 140 -14.53 24.05 -0.75
C ASP A 140 -13.23 23.25 -0.95
N ARG A 141 -12.19 23.88 -1.53
CA ARG A 141 -10.93 23.23 -1.89
C ARG A 141 -10.17 22.70 -0.68
N GLU A 142 -10.16 23.42 0.44
CA GLU A 142 -9.42 23.00 1.64
C GLU A 142 -10.14 21.83 2.34
N HIS A 143 -11.45 21.90 2.47
CA HIS A 143 -12.24 20.79 3.00
C HIS A 143 -12.16 19.53 2.11
N ARG A 144 -12.10 19.70 0.78
CA ARG A 144 -11.89 18.61 -0.17
C ARG A 144 -10.55 17.90 0.06
N ARG A 145 -9.45 18.64 0.25
CA ARG A 145 -8.14 18.09 0.56
C ARG A 145 -8.18 17.21 1.80
N VAL A 146 -8.75 17.72 2.87
CA VAL A 146 -8.87 17.01 4.14
C VAL A 146 -9.69 15.72 3.98
N LEU A 147 -10.79 15.76 3.22
CA LEU A 147 -11.61 14.57 3.02
C LEU A 147 -10.95 13.54 2.10
N LEU A 148 -10.19 13.96 1.08
CA LEU A 148 -9.39 13.07 0.25
C LEU A 148 -8.33 12.32 1.06
N MET A 149 -7.65 12.99 2.00
CA MET A 149 -6.72 12.37 2.94
C MET A 149 -7.44 11.32 3.83
N GLY A 150 -8.64 11.65 4.34
CA GLY A 150 -9.50 10.70 5.04
C GLY A 150 -9.87 9.48 4.18
N GLY A 151 -10.08 9.67 2.88
CA GLY A 151 -10.34 8.59 1.93
C GLY A 151 -9.15 7.65 1.72
N ILE A 152 -7.93 8.20 1.64
CA ILE A 152 -6.68 7.43 1.62
C ILE A 152 -6.55 6.61 2.91
N ALA A 153 -6.75 7.27 4.07
CA ALA A 153 -6.67 6.64 5.40
C ALA A 153 -7.71 5.51 5.55
N ALA A 154 -8.96 5.74 5.17
CA ALA A 154 -10.04 4.77 5.24
C ALA A 154 -9.81 3.55 4.34
N GLY A 155 -9.37 3.78 3.09
CA GLY A 155 -9.06 2.70 2.15
C GLY A 155 -7.89 1.83 2.61
N PHE A 156 -6.84 2.45 3.17
CA PHE A 156 -5.71 1.72 3.71
C PHE A 156 -6.08 0.91 4.97
N ALA A 157 -6.73 1.55 5.94
CA ALA A 157 -7.14 0.94 7.20
C ALA A 157 -8.04 -0.28 7.00
N SER A 158 -9.07 -0.15 6.16
CA SER A 158 -10.09 -1.19 5.96
C SER A 158 -9.55 -2.46 5.26
N VAL A 159 -8.44 -2.37 4.52
CA VAL A 159 -7.84 -3.54 3.84
C VAL A 159 -6.86 -4.27 4.75
N PHE A 160 -6.19 -3.57 5.65
CA PHE A 160 -5.21 -4.19 6.56
C PHE A 160 -5.76 -4.54 7.93
N GLY A 161 -6.83 -3.87 8.37
CA GLY A 161 -7.27 -3.96 9.77
C GLY A 161 -6.35 -3.21 10.72
N THR A 162 -5.70 -2.16 10.25
CA THR A 162 -4.76 -1.31 11.01
C THR A 162 -5.22 0.15 10.97
N PRO A 163 -6.24 0.53 11.75
CA PRO A 163 -6.84 1.86 11.68
C PRO A 163 -5.89 2.99 12.08
N LEU A 164 -4.99 2.81 13.04
CA LEU A 164 -4.05 3.85 13.44
C LEU A 164 -2.98 4.06 12.38
N ALA A 165 -2.40 2.98 11.86
CA ALA A 165 -1.44 3.06 10.75
C ALA A 165 -2.08 3.68 9.51
N GLY A 166 -3.31 3.31 9.17
CA GLY A 166 -4.05 3.89 8.05
C GLY A 166 -4.30 5.38 8.21
N ALA A 167 -4.68 5.82 9.42
CA ALA A 167 -4.84 7.24 9.73
C ALA A 167 -3.55 8.02 9.50
N VAL A 168 -2.43 7.54 10.05
CA VAL A 168 -1.11 8.19 9.92
C VAL A 168 -0.60 8.12 8.47
N PHE A 169 -0.85 7.00 7.75
CA PHE A 169 -0.50 6.88 6.34
C PHE A 169 -1.16 7.99 5.49
N GLY A 170 -2.45 8.28 5.72
CA GLY A 170 -3.14 9.38 5.04
C GLY A 170 -2.53 10.76 5.29
N LEU A 171 -1.87 10.96 6.45
CA LEU A 171 -1.20 12.21 6.82
C LEU A 171 0.24 12.31 6.29
N GLU A 172 0.92 11.17 6.17
CA GLU A 172 2.36 11.08 5.90
C GLU A 172 2.68 10.88 4.41
N VAL A 173 1.83 10.15 3.66
CA VAL A 173 2.11 9.71 2.29
C VAL A 173 2.23 10.84 1.27
N LEU A 174 1.77 12.04 1.60
CA LEU A 174 1.68 13.15 0.64
C LEU A 174 3.01 13.81 0.34
N ALA A 175 3.88 13.93 1.35
CA ALA A 175 5.14 14.65 1.20
C ALA A 175 6.22 14.09 2.12
N ILE A 176 7.40 13.89 1.56
CA ILE A 176 8.60 13.45 2.29
C ILE A 176 9.00 14.56 3.27
N GLY A 177 9.19 14.18 4.54
CA GLY A 177 9.63 15.12 5.59
C GLY A 177 8.53 16.05 6.13
N ARG A 178 7.24 15.81 5.82
CA ARG A 178 6.13 16.62 6.33
C ARG A 178 4.88 15.79 6.59
N VAL A 179 4.29 15.96 7.78
CA VAL A 179 3.00 15.39 8.18
C VAL A 179 1.93 16.48 8.24
N ARG A 180 0.72 16.19 7.75
CA ARG A 180 -0.41 17.12 7.66
C ARG A 180 -1.38 16.92 8.84
N TYR A 181 -1.19 17.63 9.95
CA TYR A 181 -2.04 17.53 11.14
C TYR A 181 -3.45 18.13 10.98
N ASP A 182 -3.67 19.00 9.99
CA ASP A 182 -4.98 19.58 9.69
C ASP A 182 -6.07 18.56 9.34
N ALA A 183 -5.67 17.38 8.83
CA ALA A 183 -6.57 16.28 8.51
C ALA A 183 -6.65 15.18 9.60
N LEU A 184 -6.02 15.38 10.76
CA LEU A 184 -5.89 14.33 11.79
C LEU A 184 -7.23 13.75 12.21
N LEU A 185 -8.21 14.61 12.59
CA LEU A 185 -9.54 14.17 13.00
C LEU A 185 -10.23 13.34 11.92
N THR A 186 -10.18 13.80 10.67
CA THR A 186 -10.82 13.12 9.54
C THR A 186 -10.15 11.79 9.22
N CYS A 187 -8.81 11.74 9.19
CA CYS A 187 -8.09 10.49 8.92
C CYS A 187 -8.35 9.45 10.00
N VAL A 188 -8.29 9.83 11.28
CA VAL A 188 -8.53 8.91 12.40
C VAL A 188 -9.97 8.40 12.38
N ALA A 189 -10.96 9.30 12.31
CA ALA A 189 -12.36 8.90 12.32
C ALA A 189 -12.74 8.03 11.11
N SER A 190 -12.30 8.41 9.89
CA SER A 190 -12.58 7.64 8.68
C SER A 190 -11.92 6.27 8.71
N ALA A 191 -10.67 6.17 9.18
CA ALA A 191 -9.92 4.91 9.27
C ALA A 191 -10.58 3.93 10.24
N ILE A 192 -10.94 4.39 11.45
CA ILE A 192 -11.60 3.56 12.46
C ILE A 192 -12.97 3.08 11.95
N VAL A 193 -13.79 3.97 11.43
CA VAL A 193 -15.12 3.58 10.93
C VAL A 193 -14.99 2.62 9.75
N ALA A 194 -14.03 2.84 8.85
CA ALA A 194 -13.83 1.97 7.70
C ALA A 194 -13.40 0.55 8.10
N ASP A 195 -12.51 0.40 9.08
CA ASP A 195 -12.10 -0.90 9.61
C ASP A 195 -13.28 -1.61 10.29
N VAL A 196 -14.02 -0.92 11.18
CA VAL A 196 -15.18 -1.48 11.88
C VAL A 196 -16.25 -1.95 10.88
N VAL A 197 -16.57 -1.14 9.88
CA VAL A 197 -17.56 -1.50 8.85
C VAL A 197 -17.06 -2.66 7.99
N CYS A 198 -15.79 -2.68 7.59
CA CYS A 198 -15.22 -3.77 6.82
C CYS A 198 -15.33 -5.11 7.58
N ARG A 199 -14.99 -5.12 8.87
CA ARG A 199 -15.15 -6.30 9.75
C ARG A 199 -16.63 -6.68 9.94
N ALA A 200 -17.54 -5.74 10.02
CA ALA A 200 -18.98 -5.99 10.14
C ALA A 200 -19.55 -6.72 8.91
N TRP A 201 -18.92 -6.64 7.75
CA TRP A 201 -19.23 -7.45 6.56
C TRP A 201 -18.70 -8.88 6.63
N GLY A 202 -18.12 -9.31 7.76
CA GLY A 202 -17.54 -10.64 7.93
C GLY A 202 -16.14 -10.83 7.35
N VAL A 203 -15.46 -9.74 7.00
CA VAL A 203 -14.07 -9.79 6.53
C VAL A 203 -13.13 -10.00 7.72
N HIS A 204 -12.28 -11.02 7.63
CA HIS A 204 -11.23 -11.29 8.60
C HIS A 204 -9.87 -10.93 8.01
N HIS A 205 -9.09 -10.15 8.75
CA HIS A 205 -7.72 -9.81 8.37
C HIS A 205 -6.76 -10.89 8.85
N THR A 206 -5.71 -11.15 8.07
CA THR A 206 -4.66 -12.09 8.44
C THR A 206 -3.95 -11.62 9.69
N ALA A 207 -3.89 -12.48 10.71
CA ALA A 207 -3.14 -12.23 11.93
C ALA A 207 -1.72 -12.80 11.79
N TYR A 208 -0.73 -11.97 12.03
CA TYR A 208 0.68 -12.36 12.05
C TYR A 208 1.15 -12.41 13.50
N ALA A 209 1.82 -13.49 13.91
CA ALA A 209 2.28 -13.64 15.27
C ALA A 209 3.81 -13.66 15.36
N ILE A 210 4.36 -12.84 16.25
CA ILE A 210 5.76 -12.92 16.69
C ILE A 210 5.74 -13.46 18.11
N PRO A 211 6.10 -14.75 18.31
CA PRO A 211 5.93 -15.40 19.61
C PRO A 211 6.79 -14.80 20.73
N PHE A 212 7.92 -14.23 20.37
CA PHE A 212 8.88 -13.65 21.31
C PHE A 212 9.68 -12.53 20.67
N VAL A 213 9.72 -11.39 21.32
CA VAL A 213 10.59 -10.25 20.98
C VAL A 213 11.66 -10.13 22.06
N PRO A 214 12.97 -10.22 21.73
CA PRO A 214 14.03 -10.04 22.70
C PRO A 214 13.99 -8.64 23.34
N ALA A 215 14.43 -8.55 24.59
CA ALA A 215 14.64 -7.24 25.23
C ALA A 215 15.61 -6.38 24.42
N VAL A 216 15.37 -5.08 24.42
CA VAL A 216 16.20 -4.13 23.65
C VAL A 216 17.64 -4.18 24.13
N SER A 217 18.57 -4.44 23.22
CA SER A 217 20.00 -4.53 23.48
C SER A 217 20.82 -3.84 22.40
N ALA A 218 22.06 -3.47 22.72
CA ALA A 218 22.96 -2.84 21.76
C ALA A 218 23.19 -3.73 20.52
N THR A 219 23.36 -5.04 20.72
CA THR A 219 23.51 -6.01 19.62
C THR A 219 22.23 -6.10 18.79
N GLY A 220 21.05 -6.19 19.43
CA GLY A 220 19.77 -6.23 18.71
C GLY A 220 19.53 -4.97 17.89
N LEU A 221 19.86 -3.79 18.43
CA LEU A 221 19.77 -2.53 17.69
C LEU A 221 20.76 -2.47 16.52
N ALA A 222 22.01 -2.92 16.70
CA ALA A 222 23.00 -2.97 15.62
C ALA A 222 22.54 -3.89 14.47
N VAL A 223 22.03 -5.09 14.81
CA VAL A 223 21.43 -6.01 13.81
C VAL A 223 20.26 -5.35 13.09
N THR A 224 19.40 -4.65 13.82
CA THR A 224 18.24 -3.95 13.26
C THR A 224 18.66 -2.83 12.27
N VAL A 225 19.73 -2.10 12.60
CA VAL A 225 20.29 -1.07 11.69
C VAL A 225 20.80 -1.72 10.40
N VAL A 226 21.59 -2.80 10.51
CA VAL A 226 22.10 -3.53 9.33
C VAL A 226 20.96 -4.06 8.47
N ALA A 227 19.95 -4.70 9.07
CA ALA A 227 18.77 -5.17 8.38
C ALA A 227 17.98 -4.00 7.76
N GLY A 228 17.82 -2.90 8.48
CA GLY A 228 17.16 -1.68 8.01
C GLY A 228 17.80 -1.09 6.76
N ILE A 229 19.12 -1.10 6.66
CA ILE A 229 19.86 -0.69 5.45
C ILE A 229 19.48 -1.61 4.26
N ALA A 230 19.48 -2.93 4.46
CA ALA A 230 19.11 -3.87 3.41
C ALA A 230 17.65 -3.67 2.97
N PHE A 231 16.72 -3.46 3.92
CA PHE A 231 15.31 -3.18 3.64
C PHE A 231 15.13 -1.89 2.84
N GLY A 232 15.83 -0.81 3.20
CA GLY A 232 15.79 0.46 2.49
C GLY A 232 16.32 0.35 1.06
N VAL A 233 17.44 -0.34 0.88
CA VAL A 233 18.03 -0.58 -0.44
C VAL A 233 17.08 -1.39 -1.34
N VAL A 234 16.45 -2.45 -0.82
CA VAL A 234 15.50 -3.27 -1.60
C VAL A 234 14.25 -2.46 -1.93
N GLY A 235 13.71 -1.64 -1.00
CA GLY A 235 12.60 -0.73 -1.28
C GLY A 235 12.93 0.27 -2.40
N ARG A 236 14.13 0.87 -2.38
CA ARG A 236 14.62 1.75 -3.45
C ARG A 236 14.73 1.02 -4.79
N LEU A 237 15.33 -0.17 -4.79
CA LEU A 237 15.50 -0.97 -6.00
C LEU A 237 14.15 -1.35 -6.61
N PHE A 238 13.14 -1.67 -5.77
CA PHE A 238 11.79 -1.97 -6.23
C PHE A 238 11.15 -0.79 -6.94
N ALA A 239 11.19 0.39 -6.34
CA ALA A 239 10.65 1.60 -6.97
C ALA A 239 11.38 1.92 -8.28
N TYR A 240 12.71 1.89 -8.28
CA TYR A 240 13.52 2.13 -9.47
C TYR A 240 13.23 1.12 -10.58
N ALA A 241 13.25 -0.18 -10.27
CA ALA A 241 13.02 -1.25 -11.24
C ALA A 241 11.61 -1.15 -11.86
N THR A 242 10.59 -0.90 -11.04
CA THR A 242 9.20 -0.72 -11.52
C THR A 242 9.11 0.47 -12.47
N HIS A 243 9.74 1.60 -12.13
CA HIS A 243 9.73 2.79 -12.97
C HIS A 243 10.53 2.61 -14.26
N ALA A 244 11.71 2.02 -14.18
CA ALA A 244 12.57 1.77 -15.32
C ALA A 244 11.94 0.78 -16.30
N LEU A 245 11.39 -0.34 -15.78
CA LEU A 245 10.75 -1.34 -16.60
C LEU A 245 9.44 -0.82 -17.22
N THR A 246 8.68 0.03 -16.52
CA THR A 246 7.51 0.73 -17.09
C THR A 246 7.92 1.61 -18.28
N ALA A 247 9.01 2.36 -18.15
CA ALA A 247 9.52 3.18 -19.25
C ALA A 247 9.99 2.32 -20.43
N TRP A 248 10.63 1.19 -20.15
CA TRP A 248 11.06 0.22 -21.17
C TRP A 248 9.85 -0.38 -21.93
N PHE A 249 8.82 -0.87 -21.22
CA PHE A 249 7.60 -1.39 -21.86
C PHE A 249 6.97 -0.35 -22.80
N ARG A 250 6.87 0.91 -22.37
CA ARG A 250 6.32 2.01 -23.19
C ARG A 250 7.16 2.30 -24.43
N ARG A 251 8.49 2.12 -24.35
CA ARG A 251 9.40 2.34 -25.46
C ARG A 251 9.31 1.20 -26.50
N VAL A 252 9.28 -0.05 -26.03
CA VAL A 252 9.30 -1.25 -26.88
C VAL A 252 7.91 -1.54 -27.47
N VAL A 253 6.86 -1.42 -26.65
CA VAL A 253 5.48 -1.73 -27.05
C VAL A 253 4.68 -0.43 -27.11
N ARG A 254 4.59 0.15 -28.33
CA ARG A 254 3.92 1.45 -28.55
C ARG A 254 2.41 1.41 -28.31
N TYR A 255 1.74 0.31 -28.64
CA TYR A 255 0.31 0.15 -28.39
C TYR A 255 0.08 -0.33 -26.95
N ALA A 256 -0.33 0.60 -26.10
CA ALA A 256 -0.44 0.38 -24.64
C ALA A 256 -1.18 -0.91 -24.22
N PRO A 257 -2.29 -1.34 -24.87
CA PRO A 257 -2.98 -2.59 -24.53
C PRO A 257 -2.16 -3.87 -24.73
N LEU A 258 -1.09 -3.84 -25.54
CA LEU A 258 -0.21 -4.99 -25.74
C LEU A 258 0.89 -5.11 -24.65
N GLN A 259 1.13 -4.06 -23.88
CA GLN A 259 2.13 -4.11 -22.81
C GLN A 259 1.80 -5.19 -21.76
N PRO A 260 0.56 -5.26 -21.21
CA PRO A 260 0.22 -6.33 -20.28
C PRO A 260 0.10 -7.72 -20.94
N VAL A 261 -0.07 -7.83 -22.24
CA VAL A 261 0.02 -9.13 -22.93
C VAL A 261 1.41 -9.71 -22.80
N LEU A 262 2.44 -8.91 -23.11
CA LEU A 262 3.83 -9.33 -23.02
C LEU A 262 4.21 -9.63 -21.54
N GLY A 263 3.85 -8.76 -20.61
CA GLY A 263 4.09 -9.01 -19.18
C GLY A 263 3.38 -10.24 -18.66
N GLY A 264 2.13 -10.47 -19.06
CA GLY A 264 1.35 -11.65 -18.70
C GLY A 264 1.95 -12.96 -19.25
N LEU A 265 2.45 -12.94 -20.48
CA LEU A 265 3.19 -14.09 -21.06
C LEU A 265 4.46 -14.39 -20.28
N LEU A 266 5.26 -13.37 -19.94
CA LEU A 266 6.48 -13.53 -19.16
C LEU A 266 6.18 -14.12 -17.77
N VAL A 267 5.17 -13.59 -17.07
CA VAL A 267 4.77 -14.08 -15.75
C VAL A 267 4.24 -15.51 -15.82
N ALA A 268 3.35 -15.82 -16.76
CA ALA A 268 2.78 -17.16 -16.92
C ALA A 268 3.84 -18.20 -17.30
N ALA A 269 4.71 -17.87 -18.25
CA ALA A 269 5.80 -18.74 -18.66
C ALA A 269 6.80 -18.98 -17.51
N ALA A 270 7.26 -17.92 -16.85
CA ALA A 270 8.21 -18.04 -15.74
C ALA A 270 7.62 -18.85 -14.57
N ALA A 271 6.36 -18.59 -14.17
CA ALA A 271 5.71 -19.33 -13.10
C ALA A 271 5.58 -20.81 -13.40
N THR A 272 5.28 -21.17 -14.66
CA THR A 272 5.10 -22.56 -15.10
C THR A 272 6.44 -23.26 -15.24
N VAL A 273 7.42 -22.65 -15.92
CA VAL A 273 8.74 -23.27 -16.20
C VAL A 273 9.54 -23.45 -14.91
N LEU A 274 9.53 -22.45 -14.03
CA LEU A 274 10.25 -22.52 -12.75
C LEU A 274 9.46 -23.22 -11.65
N ASN A 275 8.18 -23.54 -11.89
CA ASN A 275 7.26 -24.13 -10.90
C ASN A 275 7.20 -23.33 -9.59
N VAL A 276 6.94 -22.02 -9.68
CA VAL A 276 6.96 -21.06 -8.55
C VAL A 276 5.61 -20.36 -8.35
N PRO A 277 4.50 -21.09 -8.08
CA PRO A 277 3.17 -20.50 -7.92
C PRO A 277 3.07 -19.56 -6.72
N GLN A 278 3.96 -19.64 -5.73
CA GLN A 278 4.01 -18.81 -4.53
C GLN A 278 4.27 -17.32 -4.83
N TYR A 279 4.84 -16.97 -5.99
CA TYR A 279 5.06 -15.58 -6.38
C TYR A 279 3.85 -14.94 -7.07
N LEU A 280 2.80 -15.73 -7.40
CA LEU A 280 1.57 -15.23 -8.02
C LEU A 280 0.61 -14.63 -6.99
N GLY A 281 -0.23 -13.71 -7.45
CA GLY A 281 -1.26 -13.04 -6.61
C GLY A 281 -0.66 -12.30 -5.42
N LEU A 282 -1.35 -12.32 -4.28
CA LEU A 282 -0.92 -11.65 -3.04
C LEU A 282 0.28 -12.34 -2.37
N GLY A 283 0.29 -13.68 -2.33
CA GLY A 283 1.33 -14.46 -1.68
C GLY A 283 1.20 -14.52 -0.15
N ILE A 284 0.01 -14.31 0.41
CA ILE A 284 -0.23 -14.31 1.86
C ILE A 284 0.28 -15.58 2.56
N PRO A 285 0.06 -16.81 2.04
CA PRO A 285 0.57 -18.01 2.70
C PRO A 285 2.09 -18.02 2.90
N THR A 286 2.85 -17.45 1.95
CA THR A 286 4.33 -17.35 2.12
C THR A 286 4.71 -16.24 3.11
N ILE A 287 3.92 -15.14 3.16
CA ILE A 287 4.14 -14.13 4.20
C ILE A 287 3.94 -14.76 5.58
N GLU A 288 2.86 -15.52 5.80
CA GLU A 288 2.61 -16.23 7.04
C GLU A 288 3.74 -17.23 7.37
N ALA A 289 4.15 -18.03 6.39
CA ALA A 289 5.25 -18.99 6.56
C ALA A 289 6.56 -18.32 6.99
N ALA A 290 6.81 -17.06 6.57
CA ALA A 290 8.01 -16.33 6.95
C ALA A 290 8.15 -16.07 8.46
N PHE A 291 7.05 -16.15 9.21
CA PHE A 291 7.03 -16.00 10.68
C PHE A 291 7.20 -17.34 11.42
N HIS A 292 7.10 -18.48 10.75
CA HIS A 292 7.08 -19.79 11.40
C HIS A 292 8.38 -20.59 11.24
N GLY A 293 9.16 -20.34 10.19
CA GLY A 293 10.39 -21.09 9.97
C GLY A 293 11.23 -20.53 8.82
N PRO A 294 12.41 -21.13 8.58
CA PRO A 294 13.29 -20.68 7.50
C PRO A 294 12.67 -20.95 6.13
N LEU A 295 12.71 -19.94 5.27
CA LEU A 295 12.32 -20.01 3.86
C LEU A 295 13.57 -20.00 2.96
N PRO A 296 13.43 -20.33 1.65
CA PRO A 296 14.49 -20.14 0.69
C PRO A 296 15.00 -18.69 0.69
N LEU A 297 16.33 -18.53 0.73
CA LEU A 297 16.98 -17.21 0.83
C LEU A 297 16.65 -16.27 -0.35
N TYR A 298 16.19 -16.80 -1.47
CA TYR A 298 15.88 -16.06 -2.70
C TYR A 298 14.41 -15.70 -2.88
N ASP A 299 13.50 -16.10 -1.98
CA ASP A 299 12.05 -15.88 -2.15
C ASP A 299 11.69 -14.40 -2.30
N PHE A 300 12.39 -13.52 -1.60
CA PHE A 300 12.18 -12.07 -1.76
C PHE A 300 12.49 -11.60 -3.19
N ALA A 301 13.52 -12.14 -3.82
CA ALA A 301 13.93 -11.77 -5.18
C ALA A 301 12.93 -12.32 -6.22
N GLY A 302 12.42 -13.53 -6.00
CA GLY A 302 11.37 -14.11 -6.84
C GLY A 302 10.11 -13.24 -6.86
N LYS A 303 9.57 -12.92 -5.67
CA LYS A 303 8.39 -12.03 -5.57
C LYS A 303 8.65 -10.65 -6.16
N PHE A 304 9.83 -10.07 -5.90
CA PHE A 304 10.27 -8.81 -6.49
C PHE A 304 10.16 -8.84 -8.02
N ALA A 305 10.78 -9.82 -8.67
CA ALA A 305 10.80 -9.92 -10.13
C ALA A 305 9.39 -10.07 -10.72
N PHE A 306 8.57 -10.98 -10.18
CA PHE A 306 7.21 -11.22 -10.65
C PHE A 306 6.32 -9.99 -10.49
N THR A 307 6.43 -9.28 -9.37
CA THR A 307 5.62 -8.07 -9.13
C THR A 307 6.06 -6.91 -10.02
N VAL A 308 7.37 -6.68 -10.15
CA VAL A 308 7.89 -5.62 -11.02
C VAL A 308 7.45 -5.82 -12.47
N VAL A 309 7.52 -7.06 -13.00
CA VAL A 309 7.06 -7.36 -14.36
C VAL A 309 5.54 -7.15 -14.50
N THR A 310 4.75 -7.64 -13.54
CA THR A 310 3.28 -7.49 -13.56
C THR A 310 2.87 -6.02 -13.58
N LEU A 311 3.36 -5.22 -12.64
CA LEU A 311 2.94 -3.83 -12.49
C LEU A 311 3.51 -2.93 -13.61
N ALA A 312 4.77 -3.13 -13.97
CA ALA A 312 5.43 -2.34 -14.99
C ALA A 312 4.82 -2.55 -16.38
N SER A 313 4.29 -3.72 -16.68
CA SER A 313 3.59 -3.99 -17.93
C SER A 313 2.18 -3.41 -17.99
N GLY A 314 1.64 -2.89 -16.88
CA GLY A 314 0.38 -2.15 -16.87
C GLY A 314 -0.82 -2.88 -16.26
N PHE A 315 -0.65 -4.09 -15.72
CA PHE A 315 -1.67 -4.72 -14.89
C PHE A 315 -2.05 -3.82 -13.71
N LYS A 316 -3.27 -3.94 -13.23
CA LYS A 316 -3.77 -3.18 -12.09
C LYS A 316 -3.71 -4.01 -10.81
N GLY A 317 -3.32 -3.33 -9.73
CA GLY A 317 -3.13 -3.86 -8.39
C GLY A 317 -2.27 -2.89 -7.59
N GLY A 318 -2.04 -3.21 -6.30
CA GLY A 318 -1.19 -2.43 -5.42
C GLY A 318 0.25 -2.94 -5.38
N GLU A 319 1.16 -2.11 -4.90
CA GLU A 319 2.55 -2.45 -4.64
C GLU A 319 2.77 -2.94 -3.20
N VAL A 320 1.86 -2.63 -2.27
CA VAL A 320 2.12 -2.70 -0.82
C VAL A 320 2.21 -4.15 -0.31
N THR A 321 1.20 -5.01 -0.55
CA THR A 321 1.30 -6.44 -0.15
C THR A 321 2.53 -7.14 -0.74
N PRO A 322 2.89 -6.94 -2.03
CA PRO A 322 4.17 -7.45 -2.54
C PRO A 322 5.39 -6.94 -1.78
N LEU A 323 5.43 -5.67 -1.36
CA LEU A 323 6.52 -5.13 -0.55
C LEU A 323 6.57 -5.78 0.84
N PHE A 324 5.43 -6.10 1.43
CA PHE A 324 5.36 -6.88 2.66
C PHE A 324 5.89 -8.29 2.49
N TYR A 325 5.54 -8.94 1.38
CA TYR A 325 6.09 -10.26 1.05
C TYR A 325 7.62 -10.19 0.91
N ILE A 326 8.10 -9.28 0.07
CA ILE A 326 9.53 -9.06 -0.16
C ILE A 326 10.24 -8.77 1.16
N GLY A 327 9.66 -7.90 1.99
CA GLY A 327 10.22 -7.53 3.28
C GLY A 327 10.23 -8.68 4.28
N ALA A 328 9.12 -9.41 4.42
CA ALA A 328 9.03 -10.54 5.34
C ALA A 328 10.00 -11.67 4.96
N THR A 329 10.08 -12.02 3.68
CA THR A 329 10.99 -13.08 3.20
C THR A 329 12.46 -12.66 3.20
N LEU A 330 12.77 -11.38 2.94
CA LEU A 330 14.12 -10.84 3.13
C LEU A 330 14.49 -10.82 4.62
N GLY A 331 13.59 -10.40 5.49
CA GLY A 331 13.79 -10.44 6.94
C GLY A 331 13.99 -11.86 7.46
N ASN A 332 13.22 -12.83 6.93
CA ASN A 332 13.40 -14.25 7.19
C ASN A 332 14.80 -14.72 6.77
N ALA A 333 15.25 -14.38 5.55
CA ALA A 333 16.58 -14.73 5.06
C ALA A 333 17.69 -14.13 5.95
N LEU A 334 17.56 -12.86 6.36
CA LEU A 334 18.49 -12.21 7.27
C LEU A 334 18.48 -12.86 8.66
N GLY A 335 17.32 -13.30 9.16
CA GLY A 335 17.18 -13.99 10.45
C GLY A 335 17.86 -15.34 10.50
N GLN A 336 18.19 -15.95 9.37
CA GLN A 336 18.97 -17.19 9.32
C GLN A 336 20.48 -16.97 9.52
N VAL A 337 20.95 -15.71 9.41
CA VAL A 337 22.38 -15.36 9.51
C VAL A 337 22.70 -14.29 10.55
N LEU A 338 21.71 -13.52 10.97
CA LEU A 338 21.87 -12.46 11.96
C LEU A 338 21.37 -12.87 13.35
N ALA A 339 21.88 -12.23 14.40
CA ALA A 339 21.62 -12.57 15.81
C ALA A 339 20.28 -12.00 16.34
N LEU A 340 19.20 -12.09 15.55
CA LEU A 340 17.82 -11.83 15.99
C LEU A 340 16.89 -12.95 15.51
N PRO A 341 15.81 -13.29 16.25
CA PRO A 341 14.87 -14.33 15.84
C PRO A 341 14.27 -14.07 14.47
N VAL A 342 14.14 -15.14 13.66
CA VAL A 342 13.56 -15.09 12.33
C VAL A 342 12.19 -14.38 12.28
N PRO A 343 11.22 -14.68 13.20
CA PRO A 343 9.93 -13.96 13.20
C PRO A 343 10.07 -12.45 13.42
N VAL A 344 11.02 -12.03 14.25
CA VAL A 344 11.27 -10.60 14.53
C VAL A 344 11.78 -9.92 13.26
N LEU A 345 12.84 -10.46 12.63
CA LEU A 345 13.39 -9.88 11.40
C LEU A 345 12.40 -9.95 10.23
N ALA A 346 11.57 -10.99 10.13
CA ALA A 346 10.47 -11.07 9.16
C ALA A 346 9.45 -9.95 9.37
N GLY A 347 9.03 -9.70 10.62
CA GLY A 347 8.12 -8.61 10.96
C GLY A 347 8.73 -7.22 10.72
N LEU A 348 10.01 -7.03 11.06
CA LEU A 348 10.72 -5.78 10.76
C LEU A 348 10.84 -5.55 9.25
N GLY A 349 11.20 -6.58 8.49
CA GLY A 349 11.28 -6.49 7.02
C GLY A 349 9.94 -6.19 6.39
N PHE A 350 8.86 -6.85 6.86
CA PHE A 350 7.48 -6.61 6.41
C PHE A 350 7.15 -5.12 6.39
N VAL A 351 7.38 -4.39 7.46
CA VAL A 351 7.06 -2.95 7.54
C VAL A 351 8.15 -2.05 6.96
N ALA A 352 9.44 -2.38 7.14
CA ALA A 352 10.53 -1.48 6.82
C ALA A 352 10.82 -1.37 5.31
N VAL A 353 10.64 -2.43 4.52
CA VAL A 353 10.75 -2.36 3.06
C VAL A 353 9.67 -1.42 2.51
N PHE A 354 8.45 -1.50 3.03
CA PHE A 354 7.37 -0.59 2.68
C PHE A 354 7.63 0.85 3.15
N ALA A 355 8.12 1.03 4.39
CA ALA A 355 8.51 2.34 4.92
C ALA A 355 9.48 3.07 4.01
N GLY A 356 10.49 2.36 3.51
CA GLY A 356 11.47 2.89 2.56
C GLY A 356 10.86 3.17 1.18
N ALA A 357 10.11 2.21 0.62
CA ALA A 357 9.53 2.33 -0.72
C ALA A 357 8.42 3.39 -0.82
N ALA A 358 7.62 3.58 0.24
CA ALA A 358 6.53 4.55 0.28
C ALA A 358 6.91 5.88 0.94
N ASN A 359 8.08 5.98 1.55
CA ASN A 359 8.52 7.13 2.36
C ASN A 359 7.58 7.44 3.54
N THR A 360 7.12 6.40 4.25
CA THR A 360 6.15 6.50 5.34
C THR A 360 6.64 5.74 6.59
N PRO A 361 7.75 6.17 7.23
CA PRO A 361 8.33 5.45 8.35
C PRO A 361 7.45 5.45 9.62
N ILE A 362 6.69 6.53 9.89
CA ILE A 362 5.85 6.60 11.08
C ILE A 362 4.64 5.68 10.94
N ALA A 363 3.92 5.75 9.82
CA ALA A 363 2.78 4.88 9.55
C ALA A 363 3.18 3.39 9.59
N SER A 364 4.34 3.05 9.01
CA SER A 364 4.86 1.68 8.99
C SER A 364 5.26 1.19 10.39
N THR A 365 5.81 2.05 11.24
CA THR A 365 6.11 1.72 12.65
C THR A 365 4.84 1.44 13.44
N ILE A 366 3.81 2.29 13.29
CA ILE A 366 2.52 2.08 13.94
C ILE A 366 1.87 0.80 13.44
N MET A 367 1.98 0.50 12.14
CA MET A 367 1.52 -0.76 11.57
C MET A 367 2.17 -1.98 12.23
N ALA A 368 3.49 -1.91 12.49
CA ALA A 368 4.18 -2.99 13.19
C ALA A 368 3.59 -3.22 14.58
N ILE A 369 3.30 -2.15 15.31
CA ILE A 369 2.71 -2.22 16.66
C ILE A 369 1.28 -2.79 16.60
N GLU A 370 0.46 -2.38 15.63
CA GLU A 370 -0.91 -2.89 15.46
C GLU A 370 -0.94 -4.36 15.04
N LEU A 371 0.00 -4.81 14.21
CA LEU A 371 0.04 -6.18 13.67
C LEU A 371 0.73 -7.17 14.59
N PHE A 372 1.81 -6.76 15.26
CA PHE A 372 2.72 -7.68 15.97
C PHE A 372 2.80 -7.43 17.47
N GLY A 373 2.13 -6.39 17.98
CA GLY A 373 2.17 -5.99 19.41
C GLY A 373 3.19 -4.90 19.70
N ALA A 374 3.08 -4.32 20.91
CA ALA A 374 3.88 -3.16 21.32
C ALA A 374 5.38 -3.47 21.51
N ASP A 375 5.72 -4.70 21.87
CA ASP A 375 7.09 -5.11 22.22
C ASP A 375 8.08 -4.91 21.05
N ILE A 376 7.60 -5.04 19.78
CA ILE A 376 8.44 -4.82 18.61
C ILE A 376 8.74 -3.33 18.33
N GLY A 377 8.02 -2.41 18.97
CA GLY A 377 7.96 -0.99 18.62
C GLY A 377 9.33 -0.33 18.49
N VAL A 378 10.26 -0.56 19.43
CA VAL A 378 11.60 0.03 19.40
C VAL A 378 12.42 -0.48 18.23
N TYR A 379 12.38 -1.78 17.96
CA TYR A 379 13.06 -2.34 16.79
C TYR A 379 12.42 -1.86 15.50
N ALA A 380 11.08 -1.77 15.45
CA ALA A 380 10.34 -1.34 14.26
C ALA A 380 10.64 0.11 13.88
N ILE A 381 10.66 1.05 14.85
CA ILE A 381 10.99 2.45 14.53
C ILE A 381 12.41 2.58 14.00
N VAL A 382 13.38 1.86 14.58
CA VAL A 382 14.77 1.87 14.10
C VAL A 382 14.86 1.30 12.68
N ALA A 383 14.25 0.14 12.41
CA ALA A 383 14.24 -0.47 11.08
C ALA A 383 13.58 0.43 10.04
N CYS A 384 12.39 0.98 10.35
CA CYS A 384 11.64 1.85 9.42
C CYS A 384 12.37 3.17 9.13
N VAL A 385 12.95 3.81 10.14
CA VAL A 385 13.71 5.07 9.96
C VAL A 385 14.99 4.82 9.16
N VAL A 386 15.75 3.76 9.48
CA VAL A 386 16.94 3.42 8.71
C VAL A 386 16.57 3.07 7.27
N ALA A 387 15.55 2.25 7.05
CA ALA A 387 15.09 1.92 5.69
C ALA A 387 14.63 3.18 4.92
N TYR A 388 13.91 4.09 5.57
CA TYR A 388 13.54 5.38 4.98
C TYR A 388 14.75 6.21 4.56
N LEU A 389 15.79 6.31 5.40
CA LEU A 389 17.00 7.07 5.06
C LEU A 389 17.75 6.45 3.87
N PHE A 390 17.88 5.12 3.82
CA PHE A 390 18.63 4.43 2.77
C PHE A 390 17.84 4.18 1.49
N SER A 391 16.51 4.47 1.45
CA SER A 391 15.71 4.31 0.24
C SER A 391 15.83 5.48 -0.77
N GLY A 392 16.46 6.60 -0.39
CA GLY A 392 16.49 7.80 -1.22
C GLY A 392 15.13 8.50 -1.33
N HIS A 393 14.99 9.51 -2.19
CA HIS A 393 13.74 10.29 -2.32
C HIS A 393 12.71 9.64 -3.25
N ALA A 394 13.16 8.93 -4.29
CA ALA A 394 12.27 8.31 -5.26
C ALA A 394 11.59 7.06 -4.68
N GLY A 395 10.27 7.16 -4.40
CA GLY A 395 9.44 6.06 -3.93
C GLY A 395 8.52 5.49 -5.01
N ILE A 396 7.61 4.61 -4.59
CA ILE A 396 6.56 4.04 -5.45
C ILE A 396 5.52 5.09 -5.89
N TYR A 397 5.35 6.17 -5.12
CA TYR A 397 4.44 7.28 -5.42
C TYR A 397 5.18 8.46 -6.05
N ARG A 398 5.14 8.58 -7.38
CA ARG A 398 5.83 9.66 -8.11
C ARG A 398 5.28 11.06 -7.84
N ALA A 399 4.03 11.17 -7.40
CA ALA A 399 3.39 12.44 -7.08
C ALA A 399 3.70 12.93 -5.67
N GLN A 400 4.40 12.13 -4.85
CA GLN A 400 4.86 12.52 -3.53
C GLN A 400 5.86 13.66 -3.66
N ARG A 401 5.63 14.76 -2.95
CA ARG A 401 6.51 15.93 -2.98
C ARG A 401 7.63 15.79 -1.93
N VAL A 402 8.77 16.40 -2.19
CA VAL A 402 9.84 16.54 -1.20
C VAL A 402 9.65 17.90 -0.52
N ALA A 403 9.23 17.88 0.76
CA ALA A 403 9.10 19.09 1.56
C ALA A 403 10.41 19.38 2.33
N VAL A 404 11.03 18.33 2.87
CA VAL A 404 12.35 18.37 3.50
C VAL A 404 13.13 17.15 3.03
N GLY A 405 14.33 17.37 2.52
CA GLY A 405 15.21 16.30 2.03
C GLY A 405 15.70 15.38 3.14
N LYS A 406 16.10 14.16 2.78
CA LYS A 406 16.66 13.16 3.69
C LYS A 406 18.17 13.35 3.85
N GLY A 407 18.63 13.64 5.07
CA GLY A 407 20.07 13.69 5.40
C GLY A 407 20.89 14.65 4.54
N ALA A 408 22.14 14.30 4.22
CA ALA A 408 23.10 15.14 3.51
C ALA A 408 22.67 15.58 2.07
N GLN A 409 21.62 15.00 1.51
CA GLN A 409 21.09 15.44 0.19
C GLN A 409 20.17 16.66 0.30
N ALA A 410 19.85 17.11 1.50
CA ALA A 410 19.09 18.34 1.73
C ALA A 410 19.91 19.62 1.47
N GLU A 411 21.23 19.53 1.37
CA GLU A 411 22.13 20.67 1.18
C GLU A 411 22.47 20.96 -0.30
N VAL A 412 21.96 20.16 -1.25
CA VAL A 412 22.35 20.23 -2.67
C VAL A 412 21.24 20.79 -3.58
N GLU A 413 20.04 21.07 -3.07
CA GLU A 413 18.92 21.73 -3.78
C GLU A 413 18.65 23.13 -3.18
#